data_b6456ad8c94cf7f269a8929c87c1b6a7
#
_entry.id   b6456ad8c94cf7f269a8929c87c1b6a7
#
_cell.length_a   1.000
_cell.length_b   1.000
_cell.length_c   1.000
_cell.angle_alpha   90.00
_cell.angle_beta   90.00
_cell.angle_gamma   90.00
#
_symmetry.space_group_name_H-M   'P 1'
#
loop_
_entity.id
_entity.type
_entity.pdbx_description
1 polymer ?
#
loop_
_entity_poly.entity_id
_entity_poly.type
_entity_poly.pdbx_seq_one_letter_code
_entity_poly.pdbx_strand_id
1 'polypeptide(L)'
;MSTQLSRQMILLNQTDKMLNDLYHTYAASVHLSDSVLWVLYILWTEGDGLTQKEICDTWYYSRQTINTCLKPLEKEGYICLAPLAENRKSKQILFTKEGRNFAGKIIPPLLEAENASLDQMTPEEQECLIMLSQKRTDLLRIQFLNIEKTERHPDGHPPLTERNNYL
;
A
#
# COMPACT_ATOMS: atom_id res chain seq x y z
N MET A 1 -4.25 3.25 -32.46
CA MET A 1 -3.37 2.63 -31.44
C MET A 1 -2.93 1.28 -31.96
N SER A 2 -1.65 0.94 -31.93
CA SER A 2 -1.19 -0.34 -32.45
C SER A 2 -1.61 -1.48 -31.50
N THR A 3 -2.05 -2.60 -32.08
CA THR A 3 -2.47 -3.83 -31.36
C THR A 3 -1.36 -4.33 -30.40
N GLN A 4 -0.11 -4.05 -30.72
CA GLN A 4 1.06 -4.46 -29.93
C GLN A 4 1.14 -3.71 -28.59
N LEU A 5 0.85 -2.40 -28.56
CA LEU A 5 0.89 -1.61 -27.32
C LEU A 5 -0.20 -2.07 -26.33
N SER A 6 -1.39 -2.36 -26.84
CA SER A 6 -2.48 -2.89 -26.03
C SER A 6 -2.13 -4.25 -25.40
N ARG A 7 -1.41 -5.13 -26.13
CA ARG A 7 -0.97 -6.43 -25.61
C ARG A 7 0.07 -6.26 -24.48
N GLN A 8 1.01 -5.35 -24.62
CA GLN A 8 2.01 -5.04 -23.57
C GLN A 8 1.32 -4.55 -22.29
N MET A 9 0.34 -3.66 -22.42
CA MET A 9 -0.41 -3.18 -21.26
C MET A 9 -1.21 -4.30 -20.58
N ILE A 10 -1.80 -5.21 -21.34
CA ILE A 10 -2.49 -6.37 -20.78
C ILE A 10 -1.53 -7.24 -19.97
N LEU A 11 -0.35 -7.55 -20.50
CA LEU A 11 0.65 -8.35 -19.81
C LEU A 11 1.14 -7.67 -18.52
N LEU A 12 1.42 -6.37 -18.55
CA LEU A 12 1.81 -5.61 -17.38
C LEU A 12 0.71 -5.63 -16.30
N ASN A 13 -0.55 -5.41 -16.70
CA ASN A 13 -1.68 -5.46 -15.77
C ASN A 13 -1.91 -6.87 -15.19
N GLN A 14 -1.69 -7.92 -15.99
CA GLN A 14 -1.76 -9.30 -15.50
C GLN A 14 -0.66 -9.57 -14.47
N THR A 15 0.58 -9.10 -14.72
CA THR A 15 1.70 -9.23 -13.78
C THR A 15 1.40 -8.50 -12.47
N ASP A 16 0.87 -7.26 -12.53
CA ASP A 16 0.46 -6.53 -11.33
C ASP A 16 -0.63 -7.28 -10.54
N LYS A 17 -1.60 -7.88 -11.25
CA LYS A 17 -2.65 -8.68 -10.60
C LYS A 17 -2.11 -9.95 -9.96
N MET A 18 -1.18 -10.65 -10.61
CA MET A 18 -0.51 -11.83 -10.02
C MET A 18 0.25 -11.44 -8.76
N LEU A 19 1.00 -10.32 -8.78
CA LEU A 19 1.71 -9.83 -7.60
C LEU A 19 0.74 -9.52 -6.45
N ASN A 20 -0.33 -8.80 -6.71
CA ASN A 20 -1.35 -8.51 -5.71
C ASN A 20 -2.00 -9.79 -5.13
N ASP A 21 -2.23 -10.81 -5.96
CA ASP A 21 -2.80 -12.09 -5.54
C ASP A 21 -1.85 -12.87 -4.60
N LEU A 22 -0.53 -12.78 -4.81
CA LEU A 22 0.46 -13.37 -3.89
C LEU A 22 0.37 -12.76 -2.49
N TYR A 23 0.32 -11.43 -2.39
CA TYR A 23 0.17 -10.75 -1.09
C TYR A 23 -1.18 -11.03 -0.45
N HIS A 24 -2.26 -11.06 -1.24
CA HIS A 24 -3.59 -11.43 -0.76
C HIS A 24 -3.60 -12.86 -0.18
N THR A 25 -3.03 -13.82 -0.90
CA THR A 25 -2.92 -15.21 -0.45
C THR A 25 -2.13 -15.31 0.85
N TYR A 26 -1.01 -14.57 0.96
CA TYR A 26 -0.23 -14.52 2.19
C TYR A 26 -1.03 -13.91 3.35
N ALA A 27 -1.69 -12.77 3.14
CA ALA A 27 -2.54 -12.13 4.14
C ALA A 27 -3.64 -13.09 4.64
N ALA A 28 -4.33 -13.76 3.73
CA ALA A 28 -5.35 -14.74 4.06
C ALA A 28 -4.80 -15.92 4.86
N SER A 29 -3.59 -16.41 4.56
CA SER A 29 -2.94 -17.52 5.28
C SER A 29 -2.63 -17.19 6.74
N VAL A 30 -2.44 -15.91 7.08
CA VAL A 30 -2.22 -15.41 8.43
C VAL A 30 -3.46 -14.74 9.03
N HIS A 31 -4.62 -14.94 8.42
CA HIS A 31 -5.94 -14.44 8.86
C HIS A 31 -6.02 -12.91 8.95
N LEU A 32 -5.35 -12.20 8.05
CA LEU A 32 -5.40 -10.75 7.94
C LEU A 32 -6.08 -10.31 6.64
N SER A 33 -6.63 -9.10 6.63
CA SER A 33 -6.93 -8.41 5.37
C SER A 33 -5.64 -7.81 4.79
N ASP A 34 -5.61 -7.62 3.47
CA ASP A 34 -4.47 -7.03 2.77
C ASP A 34 -4.06 -5.68 3.38
N SER A 35 -5.03 -4.82 3.67
CA SER A 35 -4.75 -3.50 4.23
C SER A 35 -4.16 -3.58 5.65
N VAL A 36 -4.57 -4.55 6.47
CA VAL A 36 -3.98 -4.76 7.80
C VAL A 36 -2.57 -5.32 7.69
N LEU A 37 -2.32 -6.28 6.77
CA LEU A 37 -0.98 -6.78 6.49
C LEU A 37 -0.04 -5.64 6.11
N TRP A 38 -0.45 -4.77 5.18
CA TRP A 38 0.35 -3.62 4.75
C TRP A 38 0.60 -2.59 5.86
N VAL A 39 -0.38 -2.34 6.74
CA VAL A 39 -0.16 -1.46 7.90
C VAL A 39 0.89 -2.04 8.84
N LEU A 40 0.84 -3.35 9.14
CA LEU A 40 1.86 -4.01 9.97
C LEU A 40 3.24 -4.00 9.28
N TYR A 41 3.28 -4.20 7.97
CA TYR A 41 4.50 -4.12 7.15
C TYR A 41 5.15 -2.74 7.26
N ILE A 42 4.37 -1.69 7.06
CA ILE A 42 4.84 -0.30 7.13
C ILE A 42 5.39 0.01 8.53
N LEU A 43 4.64 -0.31 9.58
CA LEU A 43 5.09 -0.07 10.95
C LEU A 43 6.33 -0.90 11.32
N TRP A 44 6.50 -2.06 10.70
CA TRP A 44 7.68 -2.90 10.94
C TRP A 44 8.93 -2.38 10.23
N THR A 45 8.80 -1.95 8.98
CA THR A 45 9.93 -1.56 8.11
C THR A 45 10.34 -0.11 8.29
N GLU A 46 9.38 0.80 8.44
CA GLU A 46 9.64 2.24 8.61
C GLU A 46 9.89 2.63 10.08
N GLY A 47 9.51 1.74 11.01
CA GLY A 47 9.67 1.95 12.44
C GLY A 47 8.40 2.45 13.15
N ASP A 48 8.46 2.40 14.49
CA ASP A 48 7.39 2.89 15.35
C ASP A 48 7.32 4.42 15.35
N GLY A 49 6.12 4.92 15.57
CA GLY A 49 5.89 6.35 15.77
C GLY A 49 5.38 7.09 14.54
N LEU A 50 5.13 6.38 13.44
CA LEU A 50 4.46 6.97 12.28
C LEU A 50 3.06 7.47 12.64
N THR A 51 2.71 8.62 12.10
CA THR A 51 1.34 9.11 12.14
C THR A 51 0.51 8.52 11.01
N GLN A 52 -0.80 8.49 11.18
CA GLN A 52 -1.71 8.13 10.09
C GLN A 52 -1.51 8.97 8.83
N LYS A 53 -1.15 10.26 9.02
CA LYS A 53 -0.89 11.17 7.89
C LYS A 53 0.33 10.72 7.09
N GLU A 54 1.43 10.39 7.75
CA GLU A 54 2.66 9.91 7.10
C GLU A 54 2.40 8.63 6.32
N ILE A 55 1.68 7.65 6.89
CA ILE A 55 1.30 6.44 6.17
C ILE A 55 0.47 6.76 4.91
N CYS A 56 -0.54 7.66 5.03
CA CYS A 56 -1.36 8.04 3.89
C CYS A 56 -0.55 8.74 2.79
N ASP A 57 0.34 9.63 3.17
CA ASP A 57 1.12 10.44 2.23
C ASP A 57 2.20 9.61 1.51
N THR A 58 2.84 8.66 2.21
CA THR A 58 3.94 7.85 1.67
C THR A 58 3.43 6.61 0.92
N TRP A 59 2.39 5.96 1.45
CA TRP A 59 1.88 4.68 0.92
C TRP A 59 0.56 4.80 0.17
N TYR A 60 0.12 6.03 -0.11
CA TYR A 60 -1.07 6.33 -0.93
C TYR A 60 -2.38 5.72 -0.43
N TYR A 61 -2.49 5.48 0.87
CA TYR A 61 -3.73 5.02 1.49
C TYR A 61 -4.69 6.17 1.79
N SER A 62 -6.00 5.90 1.68
CA SER A 62 -6.99 6.84 2.20
C SER A 62 -6.99 6.85 3.75
N ARG A 63 -7.30 8.00 4.35
CA ARG A 63 -7.45 8.10 5.82
C ARG A 63 -8.50 7.14 6.35
N GLN A 64 -9.57 6.92 5.60
CA GLN A 64 -10.64 5.99 5.97
C GLN A 64 -10.12 4.56 6.03
N THR A 65 -9.38 4.11 5.02
CA THR A 65 -8.76 2.78 4.97
C THR A 65 -7.87 2.57 6.19
N ILE A 66 -6.93 3.49 6.45
CA ILE A 66 -6.02 3.37 7.60
C ILE A 66 -6.80 3.35 8.93
N ASN A 67 -7.79 4.23 9.11
CA ASN A 67 -8.65 4.20 10.31
C ASN A 67 -9.35 2.85 10.51
N THR A 68 -9.82 2.24 9.42
CA THR A 68 -10.49 0.94 9.45
C THR A 68 -9.50 -0.17 9.87
N CYS A 69 -8.25 -0.10 9.42
CA CYS A 69 -7.20 -1.05 9.78
C CYS A 69 -6.70 -0.88 11.22
N LEU A 70 -6.56 0.36 11.69
CA LEU A 70 -6.02 0.64 13.03
C LEU A 70 -6.99 0.23 14.15
N LYS A 71 -8.30 0.40 13.95
CA LYS A 71 -9.32 0.08 14.98
C LYS A 71 -9.24 -1.36 15.51
N PRO A 72 -9.23 -2.42 14.67
CA PRO A 72 -9.08 -3.78 15.16
C PRO A 72 -7.72 -4.02 15.82
N LEU A 73 -6.62 -3.48 15.28
CA LEU A 73 -5.29 -3.63 15.86
C LEU A 73 -5.18 -2.98 17.25
N GLU A 74 -5.80 -1.81 17.44
CA GLU A 74 -5.87 -1.13 18.74
C GLU A 74 -6.78 -1.90 19.72
N LYS A 75 -7.93 -2.38 19.25
CA LYS A 75 -8.88 -3.16 20.07
C LYS A 75 -8.27 -4.47 20.59
N GLU A 76 -7.51 -5.16 19.75
CA GLU A 76 -6.80 -6.39 20.10
C GLU A 76 -5.51 -6.12 20.91
N GLY A 77 -5.17 -4.85 21.15
CA GLY A 77 -3.99 -4.46 21.92
C GLY A 77 -2.67 -4.65 21.19
N TYR A 78 -2.66 -4.75 19.86
CA TYR A 78 -1.43 -4.87 19.09
C TYR A 78 -0.74 -3.52 18.86
N ILE A 79 -1.52 -2.45 18.84
CA ILE A 79 -0.99 -1.08 18.73
C ILE A 79 -1.61 -0.19 19.80
N CYS A 80 -0.96 0.92 20.08
CA CYS A 80 -1.53 2.04 20.83
C CYS A 80 -1.30 3.35 20.06
N LEU A 81 -2.22 4.30 20.29
CA LEU A 81 -2.16 5.63 19.69
C LEU A 81 -1.73 6.64 20.76
N ALA A 82 -0.49 7.13 20.67
CA ALA A 82 0.07 8.11 21.58
C ALA A 82 0.07 9.53 20.97
N PRO A 83 -0.23 10.59 21.75
CA PRO A 83 -0.14 11.95 21.26
C PRO A 83 1.31 12.29 20.87
N LEU A 84 1.51 13.02 19.76
CA LEU A 84 2.82 13.57 19.43
C LEU A 84 3.16 14.74 20.41
N ALA A 85 4.40 14.77 20.86
CA ALA A 85 4.87 15.80 21.80
C ALA A 85 4.69 17.23 21.23
N GLU A 86 4.98 17.39 19.94
CA GLU A 86 4.93 18.68 19.24
C GLU A 86 3.53 19.05 18.74
N ASN A 87 2.63 18.07 18.57
CA ASN A 87 1.27 18.31 18.09
C ASN A 87 0.29 17.32 18.70
N ARG A 88 -0.34 17.68 19.81
CA ARG A 88 -1.29 16.85 20.55
C ARG A 88 -2.53 16.43 19.74
N LYS A 89 -2.83 17.08 18.62
CA LYS A 89 -3.92 16.68 17.70
C LYS A 89 -3.53 15.52 16.81
N SER A 90 -2.24 15.29 16.57
CA SER A 90 -1.71 14.16 15.82
C SER A 90 -1.33 13.04 16.77
N LYS A 91 -1.65 11.81 16.38
CA LYS A 91 -1.30 10.61 17.14
C LYS A 91 -0.28 9.80 16.35
N GLN A 92 0.73 9.35 17.04
CA GLN A 92 1.68 8.35 16.53
C GLN A 92 1.15 6.94 16.83
N ILE A 93 1.44 6.02 15.94
CA ILE A 93 1.05 4.63 16.04
C ILE A 93 2.26 3.85 16.54
N LEU A 94 2.10 3.15 17.66
CA LEU A 94 3.18 2.40 18.29
C LEU A 94 2.76 0.94 18.44
N PHE A 95 3.66 0.00 18.18
CA PHE A 95 3.46 -1.37 18.60
C PHE A 95 3.44 -1.49 20.12
N THR A 96 2.53 -2.28 20.65
CA THR A 96 2.68 -2.83 21.99
C THR A 96 3.70 -3.99 21.96
N LYS A 97 4.06 -4.53 23.13
CA LYS A 97 4.89 -5.73 23.20
C LYS A 97 4.21 -6.92 22.50
N GLU A 98 2.92 -7.06 22.71
CA GLU A 98 2.08 -8.10 22.11
C GLU A 98 2.00 -7.90 20.59
N GLY A 99 1.82 -6.65 20.13
CA GLY A 99 1.78 -6.31 18.71
C GLY A 99 3.11 -6.57 18.02
N ARG A 100 4.23 -6.23 18.64
CA ARG A 100 5.56 -6.54 18.11
C ARG A 100 5.80 -8.04 18.00
N ASN A 101 5.37 -8.82 19.01
CA ASN A 101 5.44 -10.27 18.97
C ASN A 101 4.52 -10.87 17.89
N PHE A 102 3.34 -10.28 17.69
CA PHE A 102 2.40 -10.70 16.65
C PHE A 102 2.95 -10.40 15.26
N ALA A 103 3.32 -9.15 14.98
CA ALA A 103 3.90 -8.73 13.71
C ALA A 103 5.21 -9.47 13.40
N GLY A 104 6.02 -9.76 14.44
CA GLY A 104 7.29 -10.48 14.32
C GLY A 104 7.17 -11.94 13.86
N LYS A 105 5.97 -12.52 13.89
CA LYS A 105 5.70 -13.85 13.32
C LYS A 105 5.24 -13.78 11.86
N ILE A 106 4.82 -12.61 11.41
CA ILE A 106 4.17 -12.41 10.11
C ILE A 106 5.11 -11.67 9.15
N ILE A 107 5.64 -10.54 9.57
CA ILE A 107 6.37 -9.66 8.66
C ILE A 107 7.78 -10.17 8.31
N PRO A 108 8.63 -10.64 9.25
CA PRO A 108 9.95 -11.15 8.89
C PRO A 108 9.93 -12.28 7.86
N PRO A 109 9.08 -13.33 7.93
CA PRO A 109 9.02 -14.34 6.89
C PRO A 109 8.62 -13.78 5.51
N LEU A 110 7.74 -12.76 5.46
CA LEU A 110 7.38 -12.07 4.23
C LEU A 110 8.59 -11.33 3.65
N LEU A 111 9.30 -10.55 4.48
CA LEU A 111 10.51 -9.83 4.07
C LEU A 111 11.62 -10.78 3.60
N GLU A 112 11.79 -11.93 4.25
CA GLU A 112 12.74 -12.97 3.83
C GLU A 112 12.38 -13.50 2.43
N ALA A 113 11.11 -13.77 2.17
CA ALA A 113 10.65 -14.22 0.85
C ALA A 113 10.84 -13.14 -0.23
N GLU A 114 10.54 -11.87 0.07
CA GLU A 114 10.76 -10.74 -0.82
C GLU A 114 12.26 -10.59 -1.14
N ASN A 115 13.11 -10.56 -0.13
CA ASN A 115 14.56 -10.46 -0.31
C ASN A 115 15.12 -11.64 -1.11
N ALA A 116 14.73 -12.87 -0.77
CA ALA A 116 15.15 -14.06 -1.50
C ALA A 116 14.72 -14.03 -2.98
N SER A 117 13.60 -13.39 -3.31
CA SER A 117 13.18 -13.20 -4.70
C SER A 117 14.05 -12.19 -5.45
N LEU A 118 14.43 -11.09 -4.78
CA LEU A 118 15.32 -10.09 -5.35
C LEU A 118 16.76 -10.61 -5.51
N ASP A 119 17.22 -11.44 -4.59
CA ASP A 119 18.57 -12.06 -4.63
C ASP A 119 18.77 -13.00 -5.84
N GLN A 120 17.67 -13.41 -6.51
CA GLN A 120 17.75 -14.15 -7.78
C GLN A 120 18.01 -13.23 -9.00
N MET A 121 17.94 -11.92 -8.81
CA MET A 121 18.17 -10.91 -9.83
C MET A 121 19.57 -10.30 -9.65
N THR A 122 20.22 -9.93 -10.76
CA THR A 122 21.47 -9.16 -10.65
C THR A 122 21.17 -7.74 -10.12
N PRO A 123 22.17 -7.06 -9.54
CA PRO A 123 21.99 -5.66 -9.09
C PRO A 123 21.44 -4.73 -10.18
N GLU A 124 21.92 -4.91 -11.42
CA GLU A 124 21.48 -4.12 -12.57
C GLU A 124 20.00 -4.39 -12.92
N GLU A 125 19.56 -5.66 -12.81
CA GLU A 125 18.16 -6.02 -13.02
C GLU A 125 17.25 -5.44 -11.92
N GLN A 126 17.70 -5.46 -10.65
CA GLN A 126 16.98 -4.85 -9.52
C GLN A 126 16.83 -3.34 -9.72
N GLU A 127 17.90 -2.62 -10.05
CA GLU A 127 17.88 -1.18 -10.34
C GLU A 127 16.96 -0.86 -11.53
N CYS A 128 17.07 -1.65 -12.60
CA CYS A 128 16.25 -1.50 -13.81
C CYS A 128 14.76 -1.70 -13.48
N LEU A 129 14.41 -2.72 -12.70
CA LEU A 129 13.04 -3.00 -12.27
C LEU A 129 12.45 -1.82 -11.48
N ILE A 130 13.17 -1.30 -10.50
CA ILE A 130 12.75 -0.15 -9.68
C ILE A 130 12.55 1.07 -10.57
N MET A 131 13.55 1.42 -11.38
CA MET A 131 13.52 2.59 -12.25
C MET A 131 12.36 2.53 -13.25
N LEU A 132 12.15 1.38 -13.91
CA LEU A 132 11.09 1.23 -14.91
C LEU A 132 9.71 1.21 -14.28
N SER A 133 9.57 0.61 -13.09
CA SER A 133 8.31 0.61 -12.34
C SER A 133 7.91 2.01 -11.91
N GLN A 134 8.84 2.80 -11.38
CA GLN A 134 8.62 4.20 -11.01
C GLN A 134 8.25 5.04 -12.24
N LYS A 135 9.05 4.94 -13.32
CA LYS A 135 8.79 5.65 -14.58
C LYS A 135 7.41 5.33 -15.15
N ARG A 136 7.01 4.04 -15.16
CA ARG A 136 5.69 3.62 -15.62
C ARG A 136 4.59 4.27 -14.78
N THR A 137 4.72 4.23 -13.46
CA THR A 137 3.74 4.80 -12.52
C THR A 137 3.59 6.31 -12.73
N ASP A 138 4.68 7.04 -12.89
CA ASP A 138 4.65 8.48 -13.13
C ASP A 138 4.00 8.84 -14.47
N LEU A 139 4.32 8.10 -15.52
CA LEU A 139 3.71 8.29 -16.83
C LEU A 139 2.20 7.99 -16.82
N LEU A 140 1.77 6.93 -16.14
CA LEU A 140 0.35 6.61 -15.97
C LEU A 140 -0.37 7.70 -15.17
N ARG A 141 0.24 8.19 -14.09
CA ARG A 141 -0.31 9.30 -13.29
C ARG A 141 -0.60 10.53 -14.16
N ILE A 142 0.35 10.91 -15.01
CA ILE A 142 0.16 12.05 -15.94
C ILE A 142 -1.03 11.81 -16.89
N GLN A 143 -1.13 10.60 -17.44
CA GLN A 143 -2.23 10.28 -18.37
C GLN A 143 -3.60 10.25 -17.67
N PHE A 144 -3.68 9.71 -16.44
CA PHE A 144 -4.91 9.71 -15.66
C PHE A 144 -5.36 11.13 -15.29
N LEU A 145 -4.43 12.01 -14.89
CA LEU A 145 -4.73 13.42 -14.66
C LEU A 145 -5.25 14.14 -15.93
N ASN A 146 -4.78 13.74 -17.10
CA ASN A 146 -5.28 14.29 -18.36
C ASN A 146 -6.71 13.79 -18.68
N ILE A 147 -7.03 12.53 -18.39
CA ILE A 147 -8.39 11.98 -18.51
C ILE A 147 -9.34 12.76 -17.59
N GLU A 148 -8.99 12.93 -16.30
CA GLU A 148 -9.80 13.67 -15.33
C GLU A 148 -10.07 15.13 -15.76
N LYS A 149 -9.07 15.78 -16.37
CA LYS A 149 -9.23 17.14 -16.90
C LYS A 149 -10.16 17.19 -18.11
N THR A 150 -10.14 16.15 -18.95
CA THR A 150 -10.97 16.07 -20.16
C THR A 150 -12.41 15.71 -19.83
N GLU A 151 -12.61 14.86 -18.78
CA GLU A 151 -13.93 14.39 -18.34
C GLU A 151 -14.63 15.34 -17.35
N ARG A 152 -14.03 16.45 -16.95
CA ARG A 152 -14.74 17.54 -16.26
C ARG A 152 -15.67 18.26 -17.22
N HIS A 153 -16.63 17.51 -17.74
CA HIS A 153 -17.64 17.95 -18.69
C HIS A 153 -18.95 18.43 -18.05
N PRO A 154 -19.78 19.20 -18.78
CA PRO A 154 -20.88 20.04 -18.29
C PRO A 154 -22.05 19.28 -17.64
N ASP A 155 -22.04 17.97 -17.54
CA ASP A 155 -23.17 17.17 -17.07
C ASP A 155 -23.15 16.80 -15.58
N GLY A 156 -22.24 17.36 -14.79
CA GLY A 156 -22.33 17.36 -13.31
C GLY A 156 -22.24 15.99 -12.62
N HIS A 157 -21.74 14.93 -13.27
CA HIS A 157 -21.51 13.66 -12.59
C HIS A 157 -20.23 13.72 -11.76
N PRO A 158 -20.28 13.35 -10.46
CA PRO A 158 -19.10 13.30 -9.62
C PRO A 158 -18.11 12.27 -10.12
N PRO A 159 -16.78 12.53 -9.96
CA PRO A 159 -15.73 11.61 -10.36
C PRO A 159 -15.88 10.24 -9.69
N LEU A 160 -15.47 9.18 -10.37
CA LEU A 160 -15.58 7.78 -9.90
C LEU A 160 -14.94 7.55 -8.52
N THR A 161 -14.01 8.39 -8.10
CA THR A 161 -13.37 8.38 -6.78
C THR A 161 -14.31 8.70 -5.63
N GLU A 162 -15.44 9.40 -5.87
CA GLU A 162 -16.45 9.66 -4.84
C GLU A 162 -17.48 8.53 -4.70
N ARG A 163 -17.52 7.58 -5.63
CA ARG A 163 -18.44 6.43 -5.60
C ARG A 163 -17.95 5.26 -4.72
N ASN A 164 -16.70 5.22 -4.32
CA ASN A 164 -16.13 4.15 -3.47
C ASN A 164 -16.34 4.36 -1.97
N ASN A 165 -17.26 5.22 -1.56
CA ASN A 165 -17.67 5.34 -0.15
C ASN A 165 -18.73 4.31 0.29
N TYR A 166 -19.10 3.35 -0.58
CA TYR A 166 -20.07 2.32 -0.26
C TYR A 166 -19.56 0.95 -0.77
N LEU A 167 -18.66 0.32 -0.01
CA LEU A 167 -18.52 -1.15 0.12
C LEU A 167 -17.64 -1.45 1.32
#